data_4b1e04fcd63ceecf77d91209c4bb49ea
#
_entry.id   4b1e04fcd63ceecf77d91209c4bb49ea
#
_cell.length_a   1.000
_cell.length_b   1.000
_cell.length_c   1.000
_cell.angle_alpha   90.00
_cell.angle_beta   90.00
_cell.angle_gamma   90.00
#
_symmetry.space_group_name_H-M   'P 1'
#
loop_
_entity.id
_entity.type
_entity.pdbx_description
1 polymer ?
#
loop_
_entity_poly.entity_id
_entity_poly.type
_entity_poly.pdbx_seq_one_letter_code
_entity_poly.pdbx_strand_id
1 'polypeptide(L)'
;MKEGEFWFPYWGALVLKTIVSNSFKEKLLTEGNKTKTDFRHKLAGMIDKEFVYKDYEDWFFPEFLPFLETYQHQFINAWGGELETIKTPFEITSSNLWINFQKKNEYNPRHGHSGDLSFVMFLKIPDELKKENEKKQLVHNNRGSGTIKFHYGENLPFNKHAHEELPNEGDMFIKR
;
A
#
# COMPACT_ATOMS: atom_id res chain seq x y z
N MET A 1 -2.97 -22.56 28.90
CA MET A 1 -4.20 -22.96 28.18
C MET A 1 -4.89 -24.05 28.97
N LYS A 2 -6.21 -23.96 29.06
CA LYS A 2 -7.03 -25.05 29.63
C LYS A 2 -7.37 -26.06 28.54
N GLU A 3 -7.74 -27.27 28.93
CA GLU A 3 -8.21 -28.29 27.99
C GLU A 3 -9.39 -27.74 27.17
N GLY A 4 -9.31 -27.86 25.83
CA GLY A 4 -10.33 -27.32 24.89
C GLY A 4 -10.16 -25.87 24.48
N GLU A 5 -9.17 -25.16 25.00
CA GLU A 5 -8.83 -23.83 24.52
C GLU A 5 -7.96 -23.89 23.27
N PHE A 6 -8.25 -23.02 22.29
CA PHE A 6 -7.51 -22.90 21.05
C PHE A 6 -6.86 -21.52 20.95
N TRP A 7 -5.65 -21.48 20.43
CA TRP A 7 -4.92 -20.25 20.15
C TRP A 7 -4.32 -20.31 18.75
N PHE A 8 -4.49 -19.26 18.00
CA PHE A 8 -3.97 -19.12 16.62
C PHE A 8 -2.92 -18.02 16.60
N PRO A 9 -1.63 -18.36 16.64
CA PRO A 9 -0.58 -17.37 16.49
C PRO A 9 -0.63 -16.76 15.09
N TYR A 10 -0.55 -15.44 15.01
CA TYR A 10 -0.37 -14.74 13.76
C TYR A 10 1.13 -14.50 13.51
N TRP A 11 1.61 -14.88 12.35
CA TRP A 11 3.01 -14.66 11.95
C TRP A 11 3.12 -14.20 10.47
N GLY A 12 2.11 -13.59 9.92
CA GLY A 12 2.05 -13.12 8.53
C GLY A 12 2.64 -11.74 8.31
N ALA A 13 2.57 -11.25 7.09
CA ALA A 13 2.93 -9.88 6.78
C ALA A 13 1.97 -8.88 7.44
N LEU A 14 2.50 -7.79 7.97
CA LEU A 14 1.70 -6.67 8.44
C LEU A 14 1.41 -5.74 7.25
N VAL A 15 0.14 -5.41 7.07
CA VAL A 15 -0.31 -4.36 6.15
C VAL A 15 -1.07 -3.34 6.99
N LEU A 16 -0.52 -2.14 7.10
CA LEU A 16 -1.22 -1.01 7.72
C LEU A 16 -2.09 -0.35 6.67
N LYS A 17 -3.39 -0.24 6.94
CA LYS A 17 -4.32 0.58 6.16
C LYS A 17 -4.70 1.81 6.97
N THR A 18 -4.64 2.97 6.34
CA THR A 18 -5.05 4.26 6.93
C THR A 18 -5.61 5.18 5.86
N ILE A 19 -6.14 6.32 6.28
CA ILE A 19 -6.64 7.38 5.39
C ILE A 19 -5.75 8.60 5.58
N VAL A 20 -5.22 9.14 4.48
CA VAL A 20 -4.42 10.37 4.51
C VAL A 20 -5.32 11.61 4.56
N SER A 21 -4.79 12.71 5.10
CA SER A 21 -5.50 13.99 5.13
C SER A 21 -5.79 14.52 3.72
N ASN A 22 -6.87 15.25 3.54
CA ASN A 22 -7.19 15.87 2.25
C ASN A 22 -6.09 16.86 1.81
N SER A 23 -5.48 17.60 2.74
CA SER A 23 -4.38 18.51 2.44
C SER A 23 -3.18 17.77 1.86
N PHE A 24 -2.78 16.65 2.45
CA PHE A 24 -1.67 15.86 1.96
C PHE A 24 -1.97 15.22 0.59
N LYS A 25 -3.18 14.67 0.43
CA LYS A 25 -3.66 14.15 -0.86
C LYS A 25 -3.61 15.20 -1.97
N GLU A 26 -4.15 16.38 -1.74
CA GLU A 26 -4.15 17.50 -2.72
C GLU A 26 -2.73 17.99 -3.02
N LYS A 27 -1.85 18.01 -2.03
CA LYS A 27 -0.44 18.32 -2.26
C LYS A 27 0.22 17.33 -3.20
N LEU A 28 0.04 16.03 -2.96
CA LEU A 28 0.55 14.96 -3.82
C LEU A 28 -0.01 15.09 -5.25
N LEU A 29 -1.31 15.31 -5.42
CA LEU A 29 -1.91 15.51 -6.74
C LEU A 29 -1.36 16.73 -7.45
N THR A 30 -1.21 17.84 -6.73
CA THR A 30 -0.71 19.11 -7.30
C THR A 30 0.72 18.96 -7.79
N GLU A 31 1.62 18.40 -6.97
CA GLU A 31 3.01 18.16 -7.35
C GLU A 31 3.12 17.06 -8.41
N GLY A 32 2.32 16.01 -8.30
CA GLY A 32 2.28 14.92 -9.29
C GLY A 32 1.84 15.38 -10.68
N ASN A 33 0.91 16.33 -10.78
CA ASN A 33 0.50 16.90 -12.06
C ASN A 33 1.59 17.80 -12.71
N LYS A 34 2.50 18.34 -11.91
CA LYS A 34 3.63 19.16 -12.41
C LYS A 34 4.78 18.30 -12.93
N THR A 35 5.01 17.12 -12.32
CA THR A 35 6.14 16.28 -12.73
C THR A 35 5.92 15.64 -14.10
N LYS A 36 7.01 15.58 -14.89
CA LYS A 36 7.02 15.00 -16.25
C LYS A 36 8.19 14.03 -16.45
N THR A 37 8.95 13.76 -15.39
CA THR A 37 10.10 12.86 -15.48
C THR A 37 9.60 11.42 -15.55
N ASP A 38 9.72 10.83 -16.70
CA ASP A 38 9.28 9.44 -16.98
C ASP A 38 10.02 8.43 -16.09
N PHE A 39 9.24 7.56 -15.45
CA PHE A 39 9.77 6.56 -14.54
C PHE A 39 9.37 5.12 -14.91
N ARG A 40 8.63 4.91 -16.00
CA ARG A 40 8.11 3.61 -16.45
C ARG A 40 9.17 2.52 -16.55
N HIS A 41 10.39 2.89 -16.97
CA HIS A 41 11.51 1.93 -17.14
C HIS A 41 12.02 1.33 -15.83
N LYS A 42 11.58 1.83 -14.68
CA LYS A 42 11.91 1.34 -13.33
C LYS A 42 10.75 0.60 -12.67
N LEU A 43 9.57 0.62 -13.27
CA LEU A 43 8.35 0.11 -12.68
C LEU A 43 7.83 -1.12 -13.42
N ALA A 44 7.07 -1.94 -12.71
CA ALA A 44 6.46 -3.16 -13.27
C ALA A 44 5.11 -2.90 -13.96
N GLY A 45 4.57 -1.68 -13.83
CA GLY A 45 3.26 -1.31 -14.32
C GLY A 45 3.17 -1.35 -15.85
N MET A 46 2.04 -1.78 -16.37
CA MET A 46 1.64 -1.59 -17.77
C MET A 46 0.79 -0.33 -17.84
N ILE A 47 1.42 0.81 -17.50
CA ILE A 47 0.79 2.13 -17.34
C ILE A 47 1.53 3.15 -18.17
N ASP A 48 0.83 3.91 -18.99
CA ASP A 48 1.42 4.89 -19.93
C ASP A 48 2.04 6.10 -19.24
N LYS A 49 1.52 6.47 -18.08
CA LYS A 49 1.91 7.70 -17.36
C LYS A 49 2.33 7.37 -15.94
N GLU A 50 3.63 7.18 -15.75
CA GLU A 50 4.27 6.97 -14.46
C GLU A 50 5.44 7.94 -14.35
N PHE A 51 5.36 8.86 -13.38
CA PHE A 51 6.32 9.95 -13.23
C PHE A 51 6.91 9.97 -11.82
N VAL A 52 8.23 10.21 -11.72
CA VAL A 52 8.90 10.37 -10.43
C VAL A 52 8.80 11.81 -9.95
N TYR A 53 8.53 11.97 -8.65
CA TYR A 53 8.64 13.27 -7.99
C TYR A 53 10.12 13.65 -7.84
N LYS A 54 10.37 14.95 -7.85
CA LYS A 54 11.69 15.56 -7.53
C LYS A 54 11.54 16.47 -6.33
N ASP A 55 12.60 16.59 -5.56
CA ASP A 55 12.69 17.54 -4.44
C ASP A 55 11.45 17.45 -3.51
N TYR A 56 11.03 16.20 -3.19
CA TYR A 56 9.82 15.95 -2.44
C TYR A 56 10.06 15.77 -0.94
N GLU A 57 11.27 15.53 -0.53
CA GLU A 57 11.64 15.12 0.82
C GLU A 57 11.16 16.11 1.88
N ASP A 58 11.38 17.40 1.66
CA ASP A 58 11.08 18.47 2.62
C ASP A 58 9.59 18.63 2.94
N TRP A 59 8.72 18.32 1.98
CA TRP A 59 7.28 18.47 2.18
C TRP A 59 6.55 17.13 2.36
N PHE A 60 7.15 16.04 1.92
CA PHE A 60 6.56 14.71 2.00
C PHE A 60 6.80 14.06 3.36
N PHE A 61 8.05 14.03 3.82
CA PHE A 61 8.39 13.33 5.05
C PHE A 61 7.69 13.88 6.30
N PRO A 62 7.52 15.19 6.52
CA PRO A 62 6.79 15.67 7.69
C PRO A 62 5.37 15.12 7.80
N GLU A 63 4.70 14.90 6.66
CA GLU A 63 3.35 14.34 6.62
C GLU A 63 3.36 12.79 6.70
N PHE A 64 4.43 12.14 6.23
CA PHE A 64 4.49 10.68 6.10
C PHE A 64 5.08 9.98 7.33
N LEU A 65 6.03 10.60 8.03
CA LEU A 65 6.70 10.00 9.19
C LEU A 65 5.75 9.50 10.28
N PRO A 66 4.67 10.20 10.66
CA PRO A 66 3.75 9.69 11.68
C PRO A 66 3.11 8.34 11.32
N PHE A 67 2.94 8.06 10.02
CA PHE A 67 2.41 6.77 9.58
C PHE A 67 3.45 5.65 9.69
N LEU A 68 4.73 5.96 9.44
CA LEU A 68 5.83 5.00 9.66
C LEU A 68 6.00 4.67 11.15
N GLU A 69 5.92 5.67 12.02
CA GLU A 69 5.93 5.48 13.48
C GLU A 69 4.76 4.58 13.92
N THR A 70 3.56 4.82 13.37
CA THR A 70 2.38 3.99 13.64
C THR A 70 2.61 2.56 13.16
N TYR A 71 3.16 2.37 11.95
CA TYR A 71 3.48 1.03 11.42
C TYR A 71 4.47 0.31 12.34
N GLN A 72 5.52 0.98 12.76
CA GLN A 72 6.53 0.43 13.66
C GLN A 72 5.92 0.03 15.01
N HIS A 73 5.10 0.88 15.62
CA HIS A 73 4.40 0.58 16.86
C HIS A 73 3.50 -0.66 16.72
N GLN A 74 2.73 -0.74 15.64
CA GLN A 74 1.87 -1.90 15.38
C GLN A 74 2.67 -3.18 15.15
N PHE A 75 3.81 -3.06 14.47
CA PHE A 75 4.71 -4.19 14.27
C PHE A 75 5.29 -4.69 15.60
N ILE A 76 5.76 -3.78 16.46
CA ILE A 76 6.27 -4.12 17.80
C ILE A 76 5.17 -4.77 18.65
N ASN A 77 3.94 -4.22 18.62
CA ASN A 77 2.82 -4.77 19.37
C ASN A 77 2.40 -6.16 18.88
N ALA A 78 2.42 -6.40 17.57
CA ALA A 78 2.04 -7.68 16.98
C ALA A 78 3.06 -8.80 17.25
N TRP A 79 4.35 -8.45 17.27
CA TRP A 79 5.47 -9.39 17.37
C TRP A 79 6.20 -9.34 18.71
N GLY A 80 5.66 -8.66 19.70
CA GLY A 80 6.17 -8.31 21.01
C GLY A 80 7.34 -9.14 21.55
N GLY A 81 8.26 -8.51 22.25
CA GLY A 81 9.35 -9.13 22.99
C GLY A 81 10.61 -9.48 22.18
N GLU A 82 10.51 -9.95 20.95
CA GLU A 82 11.70 -10.25 20.13
C GLU A 82 12.37 -9.00 19.54
N LEU A 83 11.68 -7.86 19.57
CA LEU A 83 12.10 -6.59 18.98
C LEU A 83 12.65 -5.58 19.98
N GLU A 84 12.85 -5.96 21.25
CA GLU A 84 13.62 -5.11 22.19
C GLU A 84 15.05 -4.79 21.69
N THR A 85 15.51 -5.53 20.70
CA THR A 85 16.81 -5.33 20.06
C THR A 85 16.80 -4.21 19.01
N ILE A 86 15.65 -3.73 18.56
CA ILE A 86 15.60 -2.59 17.64
C ILE A 86 15.60 -1.27 18.45
N LYS A 87 16.63 -1.09 19.27
CA LYS A 87 16.90 0.17 19.98
C LYS A 87 17.75 1.15 19.18
N THR A 88 18.15 0.78 17.97
CA THR A 88 18.92 1.67 17.10
C THR A 88 18.01 2.69 16.45
N PRO A 89 18.36 3.98 16.47
CA PRO A 89 17.64 4.97 15.68
C PRO A 89 17.70 4.56 14.21
N PHE A 90 16.53 4.52 13.56
CA PHE A 90 16.46 4.24 12.13
C PHE A 90 16.88 5.47 11.36
N GLU A 91 17.71 5.28 10.38
CA GLU A 91 17.83 6.23 9.29
C GLU A 91 16.75 5.91 8.25
N ILE A 92 15.85 6.87 8.02
CA ILE A 92 14.81 6.71 7.00
C ILE A 92 15.36 7.30 5.71
N THR A 93 15.59 6.42 4.74
CA THR A 93 15.96 6.81 3.38
C THR A 93 14.83 6.45 2.42
N SER A 94 14.50 7.35 1.52
CA SER A 94 13.57 7.08 0.44
C SER A 94 14.32 6.67 -0.82
N SER A 95 13.92 5.57 -1.42
CA SER A 95 14.48 5.21 -2.73
C SER A 95 13.88 6.06 -3.85
N ASN A 96 12.57 6.17 -3.90
CA ASN A 96 11.84 6.98 -4.89
C ASN A 96 10.39 7.19 -4.48
N LEU A 97 9.84 8.34 -4.86
CA LEU A 97 8.41 8.62 -4.83
C LEU A 97 7.93 8.84 -6.26
N TRP A 98 6.87 8.14 -6.68
CA TRP A 98 6.31 8.29 -8.02
C TRP A 98 4.79 8.32 -8.00
N ILE A 99 4.19 8.81 -9.09
CA ILE A 99 2.75 8.86 -9.30
C ILE A 99 2.38 8.13 -10.59
N ASN A 100 1.30 7.34 -10.51
CA ASN A 100 0.72 6.59 -11.61
C ASN A 100 -0.62 7.21 -11.99
N PHE A 101 -0.79 7.56 -13.28
CA PHE A 101 -2.07 8.00 -13.85
C PHE A 101 -2.69 6.85 -14.64
N GLN A 102 -3.17 5.86 -13.93
CA GLN A 102 -3.71 4.63 -14.50
C GLN A 102 -5.05 4.85 -15.20
N LYS A 103 -5.17 4.36 -16.43
CA LYS A 103 -6.37 4.38 -17.25
C LYS A 103 -7.04 3.01 -17.30
N LYS A 104 -8.20 2.98 -17.97
CA LYS A 104 -8.88 1.71 -18.30
C LYS A 104 -7.94 0.80 -19.11
N ASN A 105 -7.94 -0.49 -18.77
CA ASN A 105 -7.10 -1.56 -19.33
C ASN A 105 -5.61 -1.49 -18.97
N GLU A 106 -5.19 -0.52 -18.18
CA GLU A 106 -3.85 -0.48 -17.60
C GLU A 106 -3.84 -1.17 -16.23
N TYR A 107 -2.73 -1.78 -15.86
CA TYR A 107 -2.62 -2.50 -14.60
C TYR A 107 -1.18 -2.63 -14.11
N ASN A 108 -1.04 -2.87 -12.81
CA ASN A 108 0.21 -3.32 -12.21
C ASN A 108 0.15 -4.85 -12.06
N PRO A 109 1.04 -5.62 -12.70
CA PRO A 109 1.15 -7.06 -12.47
C PRO A 109 1.64 -7.34 -11.04
N ARG A 110 1.51 -8.60 -10.60
CA ARG A 110 2.13 -9.03 -9.35
C ARG A 110 3.65 -8.84 -9.44
N HIS A 111 4.20 -8.09 -8.49
CA HIS A 111 5.63 -7.79 -8.41
C HIS A 111 6.08 -7.66 -6.96
N GLY A 112 7.38 -7.72 -6.72
CA GLY A 112 8.01 -7.41 -5.44
C GLY A 112 8.56 -5.99 -5.41
N HIS A 113 8.86 -5.51 -4.22
CA HIS A 113 9.54 -4.26 -3.99
C HIS A 113 10.90 -4.50 -3.36
N SER A 114 11.88 -3.68 -3.71
CA SER A 114 13.12 -3.54 -2.95
C SER A 114 12.90 -2.58 -1.78
N GLY A 115 13.73 -2.68 -0.73
CA GLY A 115 13.63 -1.88 0.47
C GLY A 115 12.85 -2.58 1.59
N ASP A 116 12.87 -1.97 2.77
CA ASP A 116 12.27 -2.55 3.97
C ASP A 116 10.75 -2.34 4.01
N LEU A 117 10.29 -1.19 3.54
CA LEU A 117 8.87 -0.84 3.46
C LEU A 117 8.52 -0.26 2.10
N SER A 118 7.30 -0.51 1.69
CA SER A 118 6.67 0.14 0.55
C SER A 118 5.27 0.61 0.91
N PHE A 119 4.80 1.63 0.21
CA PHE A 119 3.45 2.12 0.39
C PHE A 119 2.79 2.43 -0.94
N VAL A 120 1.47 2.47 -0.92
CA VAL A 120 0.64 2.96 -2.03
C VAL A 120 -0.48 3.83 -1.48
N MET A 121 -0.71 4.97 -2.13
CA MET A 121 -1.82 5.89 -1.82
C MET A 121 -2.74 6.00 -3.02
N PHE A 122 -4.04 5.95 -2.77
CA PHE A 122 -5.07 6.12 -3.79
C PHE A 122 -5.57 7.57 -3.77
N LEU A 123 -4.93 8.42 -4.58
CA LEU A 123 -5.17 9.86 -4.55
C LEU A 123 -6.48 10.25 -5.23
N LYS A 124 -6.90 9.50 -6.25
CA LYS A 124 -8.16 9.71 -6.97
C LYS A 124 -8.69 8.39 -7.51
N ILE A 125 -9.98 8.15 -7.31
CA ILE A 125 -10.68 6.96 -7.82
C ILE A 125 -11.94 7.42 -8.55
N PRO A 126 -12.09 7.08 -9.85
CA PRO A 126 -13.28 7.43 -10.62
C PRO A 126 -14.56 6.78 -10.06
N ASP A 127 -15.65 7.53 -10.02
CA ASP A 127 -16.94 7.01 -9.56
C ASP A 127 -17.48 5.86 -10.44
N GLU A 128 -17.09 5.83 -11.71
CA GLU A 128 -17.43 4.75 -12.63
C GLU A 128 -16.88 3.42 -12.14
N LEU A 129 -15.68 3.40 -11.56
CA LEU A 129 -15.08 2.20 -11.02
C LEU A 129 -15.88 1.65 -9.82
N LYS A 130 -16.36 2.53 -8.94
CA LYS A 130 -17.22 2.16 -7.82
C LYS A 130 -18.52 1.54 -8.30
N LYS A 131 -19.20 2.22 -9.24
CA LYS A 131 -20.47 1.74 -9.85
C LYS A 131 -20.29 0.41 -10.58
N GLU A 132 -19.17 0.20 -11.26
CA GLU A 132 -18.87 -1.06 -11.94
C GLU A 132 -18.71 -2.21 -10.93
N ASN A 133 -18.01 -1.95 -9.82
CA ASN A 133 -17.81 -2.97 -8.77
C ASN A 133 -19.10 -3.30 -8.04
N GLU A 134 -19.95 -2.33 -7.74
CA GLU A 134 -21.28 -2.55 -7.14
C GLU A 134 -22.13 -3.49 -8.01
N LYS A 135 -22.17 -3.26 -9.33
CA LYS A 135 -22.88 -4.12 -10.28
C LYS A 135 -22.30 -5.54 -10.34
N LYS A 136 -20.98 -5.69 -10.30
CA LYS A 136 -20.32 -6.99 -10.38
C LYS A 136 -20.48 -7.80 -9.10
N GLN A 137 -20.48 -7.17 -7.93
CA GLN A 137 -20.69 -7.84 -6.63
C GLN A 137 -22.08 -8.50 -6.54
N LEU A 138 -23.09 -8.00 -7.26
CA LEU A 138 -24.41 -8.59 -7.31
C LEU A 138 -24.46 -9.93 -8.09
N VAL A 139 -23.47 -10.20 -8.92
CA VAL A 139 -23.49 -11.33 -9.87
C VAL A 139 -22.30 -12.30 -9.68
N HIS A 140 -21.18 -11.82 -9.13
CA HIS A 140 -19.93 -12.57 -9.03
C HIS A 140 -19.32 -12.49 -7.63
N ASN A 141 -18.71 -13.59 -7.17
CA ASN A 141 -17.99 -13.67 -5.91
C ASN A 141 -16.62 -12.96 -5.94
N ASN A 142 -16.20 -12.37 -7.05
CA ASN A 142 -14.97 -11.62 -7.18
C ASN A 142 -15.20 -10.12 -7.07
N ARG A 143 -14.27 -9.41 -6.42
CA ARG A 143 -14.37 -7.98 -6.16
C ARG A 143 -14.22 -7.08 -7.42
N GLY A 144 -13.95 -7.64 -8.57
CA GLY A 144 -13.92 -6.89 -9.83
C GLY A 144 -12.65 -6.09 -10.08
N SER A 145 -12.76 -5.07 -10.93
CA SER A 145 -11.63 -4.25 -11.39
C SER A 145 -11.20 -3.22 -10.34
N GLY A 146 -9.91 -2.79 -10.39
CA GLY A 146 -9.40 -1.70 -9.55
C GLY A 146 -9.07 -2.09 -8.12
N THR A 147 -9.03 -3.39 -7.80
CA THR A 147 -8.60 -3.87 -6.49
C THR A 147 -7.09 -3.85 -6.36
N ILE A 148 -6.61 -3.66 -5.11
CA ILE A 148 -5.23 -3.95 -4.72
C ILE A 148 -5.17 -5.31 -4.06
N LYS A 149 -4.15 -6.11 -4.39
CA LYS A 149 -3.96 -7.44 -3.82
C LYS A 149 -2.54 -7.57 -3.26
N PHE A 150 -2.47 -7.93 -1.99
CA PHE A 150 -1.23 -8.24 -1.29
C PHE A 150 -1.07 -9.76 -1.22
N HIS A 151 0.12 -10.24 -1.57
CA HIS A 151 0.45 -11.66 -1.50
C HIS A 151 1.54 -11.90 -0.47
N TYR A 152 1.37 -12.95 0.35
CA TYR A 152 2.36 -13.37 1.32
C TYR A 152 2.36 -14.92 1.42
N GLY A 153 3.56 -15.50 1.33
CA GLY A 153 3.71 -16.95 1.38
C GLY A 153 3.17 -17.68 0.15
N GLU A 154 2.97 -18.98 0.30
CA GLU A 154 2.53 -19.87 -0.76
C GLU A 154 1.02 -20.14 -0.70
N ASN A 155 0.44 -20.43 -1.85
CA ASN A 155 -0.95 -20.86 -1.96
C ASN A 155 -1.09 -22.36 -1.61
N LEU A 156 -1.23 -22.64 -0.32
CA LEU A 156 -1.40 -23.98 0.20
C LEU A 156 -2.78 -24.17 0.81
N PRO A 157 -3.29 -25.43 0.94
CA PRO A 157 -4.50 -25.69 1.71
C PRO A 157 -4.39 -25.12 3.13
N PHE A 158 -5.48 -24.51 3.60
CA PHE A 158 -5.56 -23.86 4.92
C PHE A 158 -4.64 -22.65 5.14
N ASN A 159 -4.03 -22.09 4.07
CA ASN A 159 -3.23 -20.89 4.13
C ASN A 159 -3.91 -19.72 3.41
N LYS A 160 -4.13 -18.60 4.12
CA LYS A 160 -4.59 -17.35 3.51
C LYS A 160 -3.38 -16.59 2.98
N HIS A 161 -3.00 -16.83 1.74
CA HIS A 161 -1.81 -16.26 1.09
C HIS A 161 -2.05 -14.90 0.39
N ALA A 162 -3.28 -14.44 0.35
CA ALA A 162 -3.62 -13.16 -0.29
C ALA A 162 -4.67 -12.37 0.49
N HIS A 163 -4.51 -11.07 0.50
CA HIS A 163 -5.50 -10.11 0.97
C HIS A 163 -5.82 -9.14 -0.16
N GLU A 164 -7.12 -8.93 -0.43
CA GLU A 164 -7.59 -8.11 -1.54
C GLU A 164 -8.58 -7.08 -1.04
N GLU A 165 -8.40 -5.83 -1.48
CA GLU A 165 -9.28 -4.71 -1.15
C GLU A 165 -9.62 -3.89 -2.38
N LEU A 166 -10.84 -3.35 -2.39
CA LEU A 166 -11.21 -2.23 -3.26
C LEU A 166 -10.91 -0.94 -2.49
N PRO A 167 -9.89 -0.17 -2.92
CA PRO A 167 -9.50 1.01 -2.20
C PRO A 167 -10.50 2.15 -2.39
N ASN A 168 -10.57 3.04 -1.42
CA ASN A 168 -11.24 4.32 -1.53
C ASN A 168 -10.22 5.44 -1.78
N GLU A 169 -10.71 6.56 -2.27
CA GLU A 169 -9.90 7.76 -2.39
C GLU A 169 -9.40 8.21 -1.02
N GLY A 170 -8.09 8.45 -0.91
CA GLY A 170 -7.41 8.76 0.35
C GLY A 170 -6.88 7.53 1.10
N ASP A 171 -7.25 6.31 0.71
CA ASP A 171 -6.68 5.11 1.32
C ASP A 171 -5.16 5.04 1.06
N MET A 172 -4.41 4.73 2.12
CA MET A 172 -3.00 4.40 2.05
C MET A 172 -2.75 3.04 2.69
N PHE A 173 -1.91 2.25 2.03
CA PHE A 173 -1.43 0.98 2.56
C PHE A 173 0.09 1.01 2.68
N ILE A 174 0.60 0.61 3.85
CA ILE A 174 2.04 0.45 4.10
C ILE A 174 2.28 -1.03 4.38
N LYS A 175 3.29 -1.59 3.73
CA LYS A 175 3.67 -3.00 3.86
C LYS A 175 5.18 -3.20 3.72
N ARG A 176 5.64 -4.30 4.25
CA ARG A 176 6.95 -4.86 3.91
C ARG A 176 6.92 -5.56 2.55
#